data_6503b53ac60e56b676f14120dfe1a809
#
_entry.id   6503b53ac60e56b676f14120dfe1a809
#
_cell.length_a   1.000
_cell.length_b   1.000
_cell.length_c   1.000
_cell.angle_alpha   90.00
_cell.angle_beta   90.00
_cell.angle_gamma   90.00
#
_symmetry.space_group_name_H-M   'P 1'
#
loop_
_entity.id
_entity.type
_entity.pdbx_description
1 polymer ?
#
loop_
_entity_poly.entity_id
_entity_poly.type
_entity_poly.pdbx_seq_one_letter_code
_entity_poly.pdbx_strand_id
1 'polypeptide(L)'
;MKIVVITGEESGDKLAASAIKELKKISNEPLKIFGIGGRALEKEGIQKFFDISDINVMGLIEVIPKIFKINQIIKSVVNQIIELDRDIIFTVDSPDFTLRIAKRIKKRNNKLKILHYVAPSVWAWRPGRVHTVKKSVDHLLTILPFEKKIFEKYEVPTTFVGHPITEINIENFKKNQITE
;
A
#
# COMPACT_ATOMS: atom_id res chain seq x y z
N MET A 1 -13.40 0.18 13.85
CA MET A 1 -12.47 1.01 13.03
C MET A 1 -12.66 0.72 11.55
N LYS A 2 -12.62 1.75 10.67
CA LYS A 2 -12.75 1.63 9.21
C LYS A 2 -11.43 1.99 8.53
N ILE A 3 -10.86 1.08 7.74
CA ILE A 3 -9.59 1.26 7.05
C ILE A 3 -9.80 1.15 5.55
N VAL A 4 -9.26 2.10 4.81
CA VAL A 4 -9.14 1.97 3.34
C VAL A 4 -7.74 1.47 3.00
N VAL A 5 -7.64 0.31 2.37
CA VAL A 5 -6.37 -0.30 1.94
C VAL A 5 -6.22 -0.15 0.44
N ILE A 6 -5.08 0.32 -0.03
CA ILE A 6 -4.77 0.47 -1.46
C ILE A 6 -3.47 -0.24 -1.78
N THR A 7 -3.56 -1.26 -2.60
CA THR A 7 -2.41 -2.00 -3.15
C THR A 7 -2.44 -1.92 -4.68
N GLY A 8 -1.30 -2.02 -5.32
CA GLY A 8 -1.20 -1.94 -6.79
C GLY A 8 -0.76 -3.25 -7.44
N GLU A 9 -0.27 -4.21 -6.65
CA GLU A 9 0.27 -5.48 -7.12
C GLU A 9 0.19 -6.57 -6.05
N GLU A 10 0.42 -7.83 -6.45
CA GLU A 10 0.25 -9.00 -5.59
C GLU A 10 1.20 -9.02 -4.38
N SER A 11 2.42 -8.49 -4.52
CA SER A 11 3.36 -8.32 -3.42
C SER A 11 2.80 -7.40 -2.34
N GLY A 12 2.30 -6.24 -2.73
CA GLY A 12 1.64 -5.29 -1.83
C GLY A 12 0.38 -5.84 -1.18
N ASP A 13 -0.40 -6.67 -1.91
CA ASP A 13 -1.60 -7.33 -1.38
C ASP A 13 -1.26 -8.29 -0.22
N LYS A 14 -0.22 -9.12 -0.41
CA LYS A 14 0.26 -10.04 0.64
C LYS A 14 0.77 -9.28 1.87
N LEU A 15 1.52 -8.20 1.67
CA LEU A 15 2.03 -7.36 2.75
C LEU A 15 0.89 -6.67 3.51
N ALA A 16 -0.06 -6.10 2.80
CA ALA A 16 -1.24 -5.47 3.39
C ALA A 16 -2.08 -6.46 4.19
N ALA A 17 -2.32 -7.66 3.64
CA ALA A 17 -3.09 -8.71 4.29
C ALA A 17 -2.41 -9.17 5.59
N SER A 18 -1.08 -9.36 5.60
CA SER A 18 -0.32 -9.68 6.80
C SER A 18 -0.49 -8.60 7.87
N ALA A 19 -0.29 -7.33 7.52
CA ALA A 19 -0.47 -6.22 8.44
C ALA A 19 -1.91 -6.12 9.00
N ILE A 20 -2.91 -6.30 8.17
CA ILE A 20 -4.33 -6.31 8.58
C ILE A 20 -4.64 -7.48 9.52
N LYS A 21 -4.10 -8.66 9.23
CA LYS A 21 -4.26 -9.84 10.08
C LYS A 21 -3.71 -9.60 11.49
N GLU A 22 -2.53 -9.02 11.60
CA GLU A 22 -1.95 -8.69 12.91
C GLU A 22 -2.73 -7.56 13.61
N LEU A 23 -3.15 -6.54 12.85
CA LEU A 23 -3.96 -5.46 13.41
C LEU A 23 -5.29 -5.98 13.99
N LYS A 24 -5.93 -6.96 13.36
CA LYS A 24 -7.16 -7.61 13.88
C LYS A 24 -6.95 -8.30 15.22
N LYS A 25 -5.75 -8.89 15.46
CA LYS A 25 -5.43 -9.57 16.72
C LYS A 25 -5.30 -8.61 17.90
N ILE A 26 -4.83 -7.40 17.65
CA ILE A 26 -4.57 -6.39 18.68
C ILE A 26 -5.68 -5.35 18.80
N SER A 27 -6.60 -5.32 17.85
CA SER A 27 -7.73 -4.38 17.85
C SER A 27 -8.84 -4.86 18.79
N ASN A 28 -9.28 -3.99 19.69
CA ASN A 28 -10.45 -4.24 20.54
C ASN A 28 -11.78 -4.07 19.80
N GLU A 29 -11.77 -3.54 18.58
CA GLU A 29 -12.95 -3.28 17.77
C GLU A 29 -12.89 -4.02 16.43
N PRO A 30 -14.06 -4.39 15.86
CA PRO A 30 -14.12 -4.96 14.52
C PRO A 30 -13.53 -4.02 13.47
N LEU A 31 -12.66 -4.56 12.60
CA LEU A 31 -12.12 -3.81 11.47
C LEU A 31 -13.01 -4.00 10.24
N LYS A 32 -13.44 -2.88 9.65
CA LYS A 32 -14.07 -2.86 8.33
C LYS A 32 -13.03 -2.38 7.32
N ILE A 33 -12.76 -3.19 6.31
CA ILE A 33 -11.69 -2.95 5.34
C ILE A 33 -12.31 -2.71 3.98
N PHE A 34 -11.94 -1.61 3.34
CA PHE A 34 -12.40 -1.20 2.02
C PHE A 34 -11.19 -0.93 1.12
N GLY A 35 -11.34 -0.96 -0.19
CA GLY A 35 -10.30 -0.44 -1.08
C GLY A 35 -9.96 -1.30 -2.29
N ILE A 36 -8.67 -1.36 -2.62
CA ILE A 36 -8.13 -2.13 -3.72
C ILE A 36 -7.22 -3.22 -3.15
N GLY A 37 -7.52 -4.45 -3.49
CA GLY A 37 -6.77 -5.61 -3.05
C GLY A 37 -7.02 -6.81 -3.94
N GLY A 38 -6.22 -7.85 -3.74
CA GLY A 38 -6.32 -9.14 -4.39
C GLY A 38 -6.76 -10.23 -3.43
N ARG A 39 -6.37 -11.46 -3.77
CA ARG A 39 -6.78 -12.68 -3.05
C ARG A 39 -6.34 -12.73 -1.58
N ALA A 40 -5.22 -12.10 -1.22
CA ALA A 40 -4.76 -12.12 0.16
C ALA A 40 -5.64 -11.23 1.05
N LEU A 41 -5.98 -10.02 0.61
CA LEU A 41 -6.91 -9.13 1.32
C LEU A 41 -8.36 -9.63 1.28
N GLU A 42 -8.76 -10.40 0.25
CA GLU A 42 -10.08 -11.07 0.24
C GLU A 42 -10.26 -12.00 1.43
N LYS A 43 -9.24 -12.79 1.76
CA LYS A 43 -9.25 -13.66 2.94
C LYS A 43 -9.35 -12.86 4.24
N GLU A 44 -8.92 -11.60 4.22
CA GLU A 44 -9.07 -10.66 5.31
C GLU A 44 -10.39 -9.85 5.26
N GLY A 45 -11.29 -10.17 4.35
CA GLY A 45 -12.62 -9.59 4.29
C GLY A 45 -12.69 -8.16 3.75
N ILE A 46 -11.82 -7.80 2.81
CA ILE A 46 -11.87 -6.50 2.14
C ILE A 46 -13.15 -6.36 1.29
N GLN A 47 -13.81 -5.23 1.41
CA GLN A 47 -14.84 -4.79 0.48
C GLN A 47 -14.17 -3.99 -0.64
N LYS A 48 -14.02 -4.61 -1.81
CA LYS A 48 -13.25 -4.05 -2.92
C LYS A 48 -14.01 -2.94 -3.64
N PHE A 49 -13.31 -1.85 -3.92
CA PHE A 49 -13.71 -0.86 -4.93
C PHE A 49 -13.36 -1.37 -6.34
N PHE A 50 -12.16 -1.94 -6.46
CA PHE A 50 -11.60 -2.56 -7.67
C PHE A 50 -10.71 -3.73 -7.27
N ASP A 51 -10.55 -4.68 -8.18
CA ASP A 51 -9.58 -5.76 -8.04
C ASP A 51 -8.19 -5.32 -8.53
N ILE A 52 -7.13 -5.89 -7.97
CA ILE A 52 -5.76 -5.66 -8.45
C ILE A 52 -5.61 -6.05 -9.93
N SER A 53 -6.32 -7.09 -10.38
CA SER A 53 -6.29 -7.51 -11.78
C SER A 53 -6.78 -6.42 -12.74
N ASP A 54 -7.67 -5.54 -12.31
CA ASP A 54 -8.12 -4.39 -13.12
C ASP A 54 -6.98 -3.38 -13.39
N ILE A 55 -5.97 -3.36 -12.51
CA ILE A 55 -4.79 -2.49 -12.59
C ILE A 55 -3.66 -3.19 -13.35
N ASN A 56 -3.48 -4.50 -13.11
CA ASN A 56 -2.40 -5.31 -13.67
C ASN A 56 -2.65 -5.82 -15.09
N VAL A 57 -3.68 -5.38 -15.79
CA VAL A 57 -3.90 -5.72 -17.21
C VAL A 57 -2.72 -5.22 -18.05
N MET A 58 -1.60 -5.93 -17.97
CA MET A 58 -0.34 -5.61 -18.63
C MET A 58 -0.02 -6.60 -19.77
N GLY A 59 -0.57 -6.33 -20.94
CA GLY A 59 0.09 -6.72 -22.20
C GLY A 59 0.89 -5.54 -22.74
N LEU A 60 2.03 -5.79 -23.33
CA LEU A 60 3.02 -4.80 -23.81
C LEU A 60 2.55 -3.91 -24.99
N ILE A 61 1.37 -4.11 -25.55
CA ILE A 61 1.00 -3.59 -26.89
C ILE A 61 0.20 -2.28 -26.86
N GLU A 62 -0.41 -1.85 -25.72
CA GLU A 62 -1.26 -0.66 -25.70
C GLU A 62 -1.03 0.25 -24.49
N VAL A 63 0.03 1.06 -24.52
CA VAL A 63 0.40 1.93 -23.40
C VAL A 63 -0.60 3.09 -23.19
N ILE A 64 -1.07 3.71 -24.27
CA ILE A 64 -1.91 4.92 -24.19
C ILE A 64 -3.31 4.65 -23.61
N PRO A 65 -4.10 3.67 -24.09
CA PRO A 65 -5.40 3.33 -23.50
C PRO A 65 -5.32 2.98 -22.01
N LYS A 66 -4.23 2.33 -21.60
CA LYS A 66 -3.98 1.94 -20.22
C LYS A 66 -3.80 3.13 -19.27
N ILE A 67 -3.07 4.16 -19.69
CA ILE A 67 -2.89 5.38 -18.90
C ILE A 67 -4.24 6.04 -18.63
N PHE A 68 -5.13 6.09 -19.63
CA PHE A 68 -6.49 6.62 -19.46
C PHE A 68 -7.30 5.76 -18.48
N LYS A 69 -7.31 4.43 -18.65
CA LYS A 69 -8.01 3.49 -17.76
C LYS A 69 -7.52 3.63 -16.30
N ILE A 70 -6.19 3.60 -16.07
CA ILE A 70 -5.61 3.78 -14.74
C ILE A 70 -6.00 5.15 -14.15
N ASN A 71 -6.00 6.21 -14.95
CA ASN A 71 -6.42 7.52 -14.47
C ASN A 71 -7.92 7.56 -14.08
N GLN A 72 -8.78 6.86 -14.82
CA GLN A 72 -10.20 6.73 -14.48
C GLN A 72 -10.39 5.94 -13.18
N ILE A 73 -9.69 4.81 -13.03
CA ILE A 73 -9.69 4.03 -11.78
C ILE A 73 -9.25 4.91 -10.61
N ILE A 74 -8.12 5.60 -10.73
CA ILE A 74 -7.63 6.50 -9.68
C ILE A 74 -8.67 7.57 -9.33
N LYS A 75 -9.34 8.17 -10.34
CA LYS A 75 -10.38 9.18 -10.10
C LYS A 75 -11.57 8.59 -9.35
N SER A 76 -12.04 7.42 -9.76
CA SER A 76 -13.16 6.70 -9.13
C SER A 76 -12.83 6.33 -7.68
N VAL A 77 -11.67 5.72 -7.43
CA VAL A 77 -11.20 5.35 -6.10
C VAL A 77 -11.11 6.55 -5.18
N VAL A 78 -10.52 7.66 -5.65
CA VAL A 78 -10.43 8.89 -4.86
C VAL A 78 -11.83 9.43 -4.50
N ASN A 79 -12.79 9.39 -5.42
CA ASN A 79 -14.17 9.80 -5.15
C ASN A 79 -14.78 8.93 -4.05
N GLN A 80 -14.71 7.61 -4.18
CA GLN A 80 -15.25 6.68 -3.18
C GLN A 80 -14.59 6.88 -1.80
N ILE A 81 -13.26 7.09 -1.78
CA ILE A 81 -12.56 7.37 -0.52
C ILE A 81 -13.04 8.68 0.11
N ILE A 82 -13.25 9.74 -0.65
CA ILE A 82 -13.70 11.02 -0.11
C ILE A 82 -15.13 10.93 0.47
N GLU A 83 -16.00 10.13 -0.12
CA GLU A 83 -17.38 9.95 0.31
C GLU A 83 -17.52 8.96 1.48
N LEU A 84 -16.57 8.01 1.59
CA LEU A 84 -16.60 7.01 2.65
C LEU A 84 -16.23 7.64 4.00
N ASP A 85 -16.97 7.31 5.05
CA ASP A 85 -16.56 7.53 6.42
C ASP A 85 -15.45 6.51 6.80
N ARG A 86 -14.25 6.99 7.10
CA ARG A 86 -13.04 6.18 7.37
C ARG A 86 -12.15 6.83 8.41
N ASP A 87 -11.41 6.00 9.13
CA ASP A 87 -10.47 6.44 10.16
C ASP A 87 -9.08 6.68 9.57
N ILE A 88 -8.63 5.78 8.68
CA ILE A 88 -7.29 5.82 8.09
C ILE A 88 -7.28 5.28 6.66
N ILE A 89 -6.34 5.76 5.87
CA ILE A 89 -6.01 5.25 4.53
C ILE A 89 -4.63 4.61 4.61
N PHE A 90 -4.56 3.33 4.27
CA PHE A 90 -3.35 2.52 4.28
C PHE A 90 -2.96 2.15 2.85
N THR A 91 -1.92 2.80 2.33
CA THR A 91 -1.37 2.52 1.01
C THR A 91 -0.14 1.64 1.13
N VAL A 92 -0.01 0.62 0.28
CA VAL A 92 1.07 -0.37 0.39
C VAL A 92 1.74 -0.54 -0.96
N ASP A 93 3.07 -0.33 -0.98
CA ASP A 93 3.93 -0.51 -2.14
C ASP A 93 3.45 0.23 -3.42
N SER A 94 3.88 -0.20 -4.61
CA SER A 94 3.47 0.33 -5.93
C SER A 94 3.40 1.86 -5.98
N PRO A 95 4.48 2.59 -5.68
CA PRO A 95 4.44 4.04 -5.45
C PRO A 95 3.98 4.85 -6.67
N ASP A 96 4.15 4.34 -7.88
CA ASP A 96 3.64 5.01 -9.09
C ASP A 96 2.11 5.01 -9.17
N PHE A 97 1.44 4.10 -8.46
CA PHE A 97 -0.02 4.04 -8.36
C PHE A 97 -0.51 4.63 -7.03
N THR A 98 -0.02 4.13 -5.92
CA THR A 98 -0.51 4.46 -4.57
C THR A 98 -0.25 5.92 -4.19
N LEU A 99 0.94 6.48 -4.48
CA LEU A 99 1.24 7.88 -4.21
C LEU A 99 0.46 8.85 -5.11
N ARG A 100 0.04 8.43 -6.31
CA ARG A 100 -0.84 9.25 -7.16
C ARG A 100 -2.24 9.36 -6.55
N ILE A 101 -2.76 8.30 -5.95
CA ILE A 101 -4.02 8.30 -5.20
C ILE A 101 -3.86 9.18 -3.97
N ALA A 102 -2.83 8.94 -3.15
CA ALA A 102 -2.54 9.69 -1.94
C ALA A 102 -2.45 11.20 -2.21
N LYS A 103 -1.70 11.61 -3.23
CA LYS A 103 -1.58 13.01 -3.65
C LYS A 103 -2.92 13.64 -4.02
N ARG A 104 -3.79 12.90 -4.73
CA ARG A 104 -5.12 13.41 -5.12
C ARG A 104 -6.06 13.51 -3.93
N ILE A 105 -5.97 12.59 -2.98
CA ILE A 105 -6.72 12.64 -1.72
C ILE A 105 -6.29 13.88 -0.93
N LYS A 106 -4.99 14.06 -0.69
CA LYS A 106 -4.46 15.22 0.05
C LYS A 106 -4.83 16.55 -0.60
N LYS A 107 -4.88 16.63 -1.93
CA LYS A 107 -5.32 17.81 -2.64
C LYS A 107 -6.80 18.16 -2.39
N ARG A 108 -7.65 17.14 -2.19
CA ARG A 108 -9.09 17.34 -1.93
C ARG A 108 -9.42 17.52 -0.46
N ASN A 109 -8.74 16.77 0.39
CA ASN A 109 -8.89 16.81 1.83
C ASN A 109 -7.57 16.45 2.52
N ASN A 110 -6.84 17.46 2.96
CA ASN A 110 -5.54 17.29 3.62
C ASN A 110 -5.63 16.75 5.07
N LYS A 111 -6.83 16.77 5.67
CA LYS A 111 -7.06 16.25 7.02
C LYS A 111 -7.07 14.72 7.08
N LEU A 112 -7.33 14.06 5.93
CA LEU A 112 -7.35 12.61 5.86
C LEU A 112 -5.97 12.04 6.13
N LYS A 113 -5.88 11.08 7.07
CA LYS A 113 -4.63 10.46 7.46
C LYS A 113 -4.26 9.32 6.50
N ILE A 114 -3.05 9.39 5.97
CA ILE A 114 -2.50 8.42 5.02
C ILE A 114 -1.23 7.83 5.60
N LEU A 115 -1.26 6.52 5.84
CA LEU A 115 -0.12 5.70 6.19
C LEU A 115 0.37 4.98 4.94
N HIS A 116 1.66 5.08 4.63
CA HIS A 116 2.25 4.37 3.49
C HIS A 116 3.24 3.32 3.97
N TYR A 117 3.10 2.11 3.51
CA TYR A 117 3.97 0.99 3.85
C TYR A 117 4.77 0.54 2.63
N VAL A 118 6.05 0.28 2.83
CA VAL A 118 7.10 0.04 1.84
C VAL A 118 7.50 1.34 1.13
N ALA A 119 8.58 1.92 1.61
CA ALA A 119 9.13 3.16 1.06
C ALA A 119 9.56 3.00 -0.40
N PRO A 120 9.33 4.00 -1.24
CA PRO A 120 9.92 4.00 -2.57
C PRO A 120 11.45 4.10 -2.48
N SER A 121 12.16 3.34 -3.33
CA SER A 121 13.63 3.27 -3.34
C SER A 121 14.28 4.56 -3.87
N VAL A 122 14.02 5.69 -3.20
CA VAL A 122 14.54 7.02 -3.59
C VAL A 122 16.07 7.11 -3.56
N TRP A 123 16.70 6.23 -2.80
CA TRP A 123 18.15 6.10 -2.67
C TRP A 123 18.80 5.44 -3.88
N ALA A 124 18.07 4.61 -4.61
CA ALA A 124 18.56 3.91 -5.79
C ALA A 124 18.14 4.61 -7.10
N TRP A 125 16.93 5.16 -7.12
CA TRP A 125 16.39 5.74 -8.33
C TRP A 125 15.25 6.75 -8.01
N ARG A 126 15.11 7.81 -8.84
CA ARG A 126 14.12 8.89 -8.69
C ARG A 126 14.13 9.56 -7.30
N PRO A 127 15.26 10.17 -6.88
CA PRO A 127 15.38 10.78 -5.55
C PRO A 127 14.34 11.87 -5.28
N GLY A 128 13.90 12.60 -6.31
CA GLY A 128 12.84 13.60 -6.18
C GLY A 128 11.47 13.07 -5.71
N ARG A 129 11.26 11.74 -5.74
CA ARG A 129 10.03 11.12 -5.24
C ARG A 129 9.82 11.33 -3.73
N VAL A 130 10.89 11.58 -2.98
CA VAL A 130 10.80 11.91 -1.54
C VAL A 130 9.88 13.11 -1.30
N HIS A 131 9.92 14.13 -2.16
CA HIS A 131 9.04 15.29 -2.05
C HIS A 131 7.57 14.94 -2.32
N THR A 132 7.31 13.93 -3.15
CA THR A 132 5.95 13.42 -3.36
C THR A 132 5.46 12.70 -2.12
N VAL A 133 6.29 11.87 -1.50
CA VAL A 133 5.98 11.20 -0.23
C VAL A 133 5.65 12.24 0.84
N LYS A 134 6.54 13.22 1.07
CA LYS A 134 6.34 14.30 2.05
C LYS A 134 4.98 15.02 1.89
N LYS A 135 4.56 15.27 0.65
CA LYS A 135 3.31 16.00 0.36
C LYS A 135 2.05 15.13 0.39
N SER A 136 2.21 13.81 0.37
CA SER A 136 1.08 12.89 0.15
C SER A 136 0.83 11.94 1.31
N VAL A 137 1.79 11.78 2.23
CA VAL A 137 1.78 10.77 3.28
C VAL A 137 1.97 11.43 4.63
N ASP A 138 1.17 11.04 5.62
CA ASP A 138 1.32 11.54 6.99
C ASP A 138 2.35 10.73 7.78
N HIS A 139 2.47 9.44 7.47
CA HIS A 139 3.45 8.56 8.11
C HIS A 139 3.92 7.47 7.15
N LEU A 140 5.22 7.21 7.14
CA LEU A 140 5.87 6.20 6.30
C LEU A 140 6.36 5.03 7.15
N LEU A 141 6.03 3.80 6.75
CA LEU A 141 6.58 2.58 7.31
C LEU A 141 7.62 2.01 6.36
N THR A 142 8.86 1.90 6.81
CA THR A 142 9.98 1.40 6.01
C THR A 142 10.35 -0.02 6.40
N ILE A 143 10.82 -0.80 5.42
CA ILE A 143 11.23 -2.19 5.59
C ILE A 143 12.75 -2.37 5.70
N LEU A 144 13.53 -1.35 5.33
CA LEU A 144 14.98 -1.36 5.44
C LEU A 144 15.44 -0.32 6.49
N PRO A 145 16.40 -0.67 7.37
CA PRO A 145 16.75 0.17 8.52
C PRO A 145 17.34 1.53 8.13
N PHE A 146 18.05 1.62 7.01
CA PHE A 146 18.68 2.85 6.56
C PHE A 146 17.69 3.85 5.92
N GLU A 147 16.54 3.38 5.43
CA GLU A 147 15.53 4.22 4.76
C GLU A 147 14.98 5.29 5.70
N LYS A 148 14.75 4.93 6.97
CA LYS A 148 14.27 5.86 7.99
C LYS A 148 15.10 7.15 8.00
N LYS A 149 16.42 7.04 8.09
CA LYS A 149 17.33 8.20 8.11
C LYS A 149 17.25 9.04 6.84
N ILE A 150 16.97 8.41 5.68
CA ILE A 150 16.83 9.12 4.40
C ILE A 150 15.58 9.98 4.42
N PHE A 151 14.42 9.43 4.81
CA PHE A 151 13.15 10.14 4.78
C PHE A 151 13.04 11.19 5.89
N GLU A 152 13.59 10.94 7.07
CA GLU A 152 13.65 11.91 8.17
C GLU A 152 14.43 13.19 7.82
N LYS A 153 15.49 13.11 6.99
CA LYS A 153 16.19 14.30 6.47
C LYS A 153 15.29 15.25 5.69
N TYR A 154 14.20 14.72 5.14
CA TYR A 154 13.19 15.51 4.41
C TYR A 154 11.95 15.77 5.26
N GLU A 155 12.03 15.56 6.57
CA GLU A 155 10.92 15.75 7.53
C GLU A 155 9.67 14.92 7.19
N VAL A 156 9.87 13.69 6.70
CA VAL A 156 8.80 12.69 6.54
C VAL A 156 8.74 11.86 7.83
N PRO A 157 7.62 11.89 8.57
CA PRO A 157 7.47 11.02 9.75
C PRO A 157 7.60 9.56 9.33
N THR A 158 8.60 8.86 9.89
CA THR A 158 8.98 7.53 9.41
C THR A 158 9.26 6.58 10.55
N THR A 159 8.73 5.35 10.45
CA THR A 159 9.03 4.25 11.36
C THR A 159 9.61 3.06 10.59
N PHE A 160 10.73 2.54 11.04
CA PHE A 160 11.25 1.26 10.55
C PHE A 160 10.49 0.12 11.23
N VAL A 161 9.88 -0.76 10.45
CA VAL A 161 9.04 -1.87 10.92
C VAL A 161 9.64 -3.26 10.63
N GLY A 162 10.77 -3.32 9.95
CA GLY A 162 11.40 -4.58 9.52
C GLY A 162 10.86 -5.11 8.21
N HIS A 163 11.58 -6.07 7.64
CA HIS A 163 11.19 -6.72 6.39
C HIS A 163 10.38 -8.00 6.69
N PRO A 164 9.21 -8.21 6.07
CA PRO A 164 8.34 -9.36 6.36
C PRO A 164 8.98 -10.73 6.13
N ILE A 165 10.06 -10.79 5.33
CA ILE A 165 10.82 -12.03 5.11
C ILE A 165 11.39 -12.60 6.41
N THR A 166 11.58 -11.78 7.43
CA THR A 166 12.08 -12.24 8.75
C THR A 166 11.03 -13.07 9.51
N GLU A 167 9.76 -13.01 9.11
CA GLU A 167 8.67 -13.80 9.68
C GLU A 167 8.52 -15.18 9.01
N ILE A 168 9.25 -15.42 7.91
CA ILE A 168 9.22 -16.72 7.21
C ILE A 168 9.98 -17.73 8.05
N ASN A 169 9.26 -18.69 8.60
CA ASN A 169 9.88 -19.81 9.32
C ASN A 169 10.64 -20.73 8.34
N ILE A 170 11.97 -20.58 8.31
CA ILE A 170 12.88 -21.31 7.40
C ILE A 170 12.84 -22.83 7.65
N GLU A 171 12.42 -23.29 8.82
CA GLU A 171 12.31 -24.70 9.13
C GLU A 171 11.28 -25.43 8.25
N ASN A 172 10.22 -24.73 7.82
CA ASN A 172 9.23 -25.29 6.90
C ASN A 172 9.77 -25.48 5.47
N PHE A 173 10.80 -24.74 5.06
CA PHE A 173 11.44 -24.91 3.74
C PHE A 173 12.33 -26.14 3.68
N LYS A 174 13.00 -26.51 4.77
CA LYS A 174 13.89 -27.68 4.81
C LYS A 174 13.11 -29.01 4.76
N LYS A 175 11.89 -29.06 5.27
CA LYS A 175 11.07 -30.27 5.25
C LYS A 175 10.56 -30.67 3.88
N ASN A 176 10.36 -29.73 2.96
CA ASN A 176 9.81 -30.01 1.63
C ASN A 176 10.87 -30.33 0.56
N GLN A 177 12.17 -30.20 0.86
CA GLN A 177 13.26 -30.52 -0.06
C GLN A 177 13.99 -31.84 0.24
N ILE A 178 13.58 -32.58 1.28
CA ILE A 178 14.22 -33.85 1.68
C ILE A 178 13.37 -35.08 1.28
N THR A 179 12.30 -34.89 0.53
CA THR A 179 11.40 -35.98 0.08
C THR A 179 11.35 -36.08 -1.46
N GLU A 180 12.52 -35.99 -2.14
CA GLU A 180 12.74 -36.48 -3.51
C GLU A 180 13.99 -37.34 -3.56
#